data_8c65a03def81ef0cc96370eefcdddffc
#
_entry.id   8c65a03def81ef0cc96370eefcdddffc
#
_cell.length_a   1.000
_cell.length_b   1.000
_cell.length_c   1.000
_cell.angle_alpha   90.00
_cell.angle_beta   90.00
_cell.angle_gamma   90.00
#
_symmetry.space_group_name_H-M   'P 1'
#
loop_
_entity.id
_entity.type
_entity.pdbx_description
1 polymer ?
#
loop_
_entity_poly.entity_id
_entity_poly.type
_entity_poly.pdbx_seq_one_letter_code
_entity_poly.pdbx_strand_id
1 'polypeptide(L)'
;MTEPGEPPRVRLIFGALLLVLLLASLDQTIVSTALPTIVGDLGGLSHLSWVVTAYLLTSTVTGPLYGKLGDLYGRKRVLQTAIVIFLAGSALCGLANGMTELIAFRALQGIGAGGLIVTTMAVIGDIIPPRERGRYQGYFGGVFGVSTVIGPLIGGFFVDNLSWRWIFYVNLPVGAVALSVIVAADRKSVV
;
A
#
# COMPACT_ATOMS: atom_id res chain seq x y z
N MET A 1 3.28 -8.28 -23.87
CA MET A 1 2.42 -8.30 -25.05
C MET A 1 0.99 -8.46 -24.55
N THR A 2 0.22 -7.41 -24.59
CA THR A 2 -1.19 -7.38 -24.18
C THR A 2 -2.04 -7.79 -25.36
N GLU A 3 -2.97 -8.71 -25.15
CA GLU A 3 -3.91 -9.16 -26.17
C GLU A 3 -4.68 -7.99 -26.80
N PRO A 4 -4.89 -7.95 -28.12
CA PRO A 4 -5.73 -6.97 -28.77
C PRO A 4 -7.20 -7.31 -28.52
N GLY A 5 -7.78 -6.76 -27.43
CA GLY A 5 -9.21 -6.99 -27.13
C GLY A 5 -9.69 -6.54 -25.78
N GLU A 6 -8.81 -6.31 -24.80
CA GLU A 6 -9.27 -5.78 -23.51
C GLU A 6 -9.66 -4.28 -23.61
N PRO A 7 -10.85 -3.89 -23.11
CA PRO A 7 -11.24 -2.49 -23.14
C PRO A 7 -10.24 -1.65 -22.34
N PRO A 8 -9.87 -0.45 -22.83
CA PRO A 8 -8.83 0.39 -22.22
C PRO A 8 -9.07 0.71 -20.73
N ARG A 9 -10.31 0.56 -20.27
CA ARG A 9 -10.71 0.73 -18.86
C ARG A 9 -10.19 -0.37 -17.95
N VAL A 10 -10.20 -1.63 -18.38
CA VAL A 10 -9.72 -2.77 -17.57
C VAL A 10 -8.22 -2.63 -17.34
N ARG A 11 -7.48 -2.23 -18.36
CA ARG A 11 -6.03 -1.97 -18.24
C ARG A 11 -5.71 -0.84 -17.27
N LEU A 12 -6.49 0.25 -17.31
CA LEU A 12 -6.31 1.39 -16.42
C LEU A 12 -6.57 1.01 -14.96
N ILE A 13 -7.68 0.31 -14.70
CA ILE A 13 -8.03 -0.18 -13.36
C ILE A 13 -6.97 -1.16 -12.87
N PHE A 14 -6.54 -2.09 -13.71
CA PHE A 14 -5.51 -3.05 -13.35
C PHE A 14 -4.17 -2.37 -13.02
N GLY A 15 -3.75 -1.38 -13.82
CA GLY A 15 -2.57 -0.57 -13.53
C GLY A 15 -2.65 0.15 -12.19
N ALA A 16 -3.83 0.72 -11.86
CA ALA A 16 -4.06 1.35 -10.57
C ALA A 16 -4.00 0.35 -9.40
N LEU A 17 -4.52 -0.86 -9.58
CA LEU A 17 -4.45 -1.93 -8.59
C LEU A 17 -3.00 -2.42 -8.38
N LEU A 18 -2.19 -2.50 -9.44
CA LEU A 18 -0.76 -2.78 -9.32
C LEU A 18 -0.01 -1.67 -8.56
N LEU A 19 -0.36 -0.40 -8.79
CA LEU A 19 0.20 0.73 -8.03
C LEU A 19 -0.18 0.66 -6.54
N VAL A 20 -1.39 0.24 -6.21
CA VAL A 20 -1.82 0.05 -4.82
C VAL A 20 -1.01 -1.06 -4.15
N LEU A 21 -0.77 -2.17 -4.83
CA LEU A 21 0.07 -3.26 -4.31
C LEU A 21 1.53 -2.84 -4.20
N LEU A 22 2.03 -2.10 -5.18
CA LEU A 22 3.38 -1.54 -5.15
C LEU A 22 3.55 -0.62 -3.94
N LEU A 23 2.57 0.25 -3.70
CA LEU A 23 2.54 1.15 -2.54
C LEU A 23 2.67 0.38 -1.23
N ALA A 24 1.83 -0.64 -1.01
CA ALA A 24 1.84 -1.45 0.20
C ALA A 24 3.14 -2.24 0.39
N SER A 25 3.72 -2.77 -0.69
CA SER A 25 4.95 -3.57 -0.63
C SER A 25 6.20 -2.69 -0.50
N LEU A 26 6.26 -1.55 -1.18
CA LEU A 26 7.34 -0.58 -1.05
C LEU A 26 7.43 -0.02 0.36
N ASP A 27 6.30 0.34 0.98
CA ASP A 27 6.28 0.85 2.35
C ASP A 27 7.01 -0.07 3.32
N GLN A 28 6.77 -1.38 3.25
CA GLN A 28 7.42 -2.35 4.12
C GLN A 28 8.94 -2.44 3.88
N THR A 29 9.36 -2.47 2.63
CA THR A 29 10.77 -2.65 2.26
C THR A 29 11.58 -1.38 2.52
N ILE A 30 11.02 -0.22 2.26
CA ILE A 30 11.66 1.09 2.53
C ILE A 30 11.82 1.30 4.04
N VAL A 31 10.77 1.05 4.83
CA VAL A 31 10.79 1.24 6.28
C VAL A 31 11.84 0.33 6.94
N SER A 32 11.91 -0.94 6.54
CA SER A 32 12.89 -1.87 7.12
C SER A 32 14.33 -1.41 6.91
N THR A 33 14.63 -0.75 5.81
CA THR A 33 15.96 -0.20 5.52
C THR A 33 16.28 1.03 6.38
N ALA A 34 15.29 1.86 6.67
CA ALA A 34 15.45 3.09 7.44
C ALA A 34 15.39 2.88 8.98
N LEU A 35 14.98 1.70 9.44
CA LEU A 35 14.80 1.43 10.88
C LEU A 35 16.02 1.81 11.75
N PRO A 36 17.27 1.49 11.39
CA PRO A 36 18.43 1.88 12.21
C PRO A 36 18.53 3.40 12.39
N THR A 37 18.30 4.17 11.33
CA THR A 37 18.35 5.65 11.37
C THR A 37 17.19 6.22 12.18
N ILE A 38 16.00 5.66 12.05
CA ILE A 38 14.82 6.05 12.83
C ILE A 38 15.08 5.86 14.33
N VAL A 39 15.69 4.74 14.72
CA VAL A 39 16.06 4.48 16.12
C VAL A 39 17.15 5.44 16.60
N GLY A 40 18.10 5.77 15.74
CA GLY A 40 19.14 6.77 16.07
C GLY A 40 18.54 8.14 16.40
N ASP A 41 17.52 8.55 15.65
CA ASP A 41 16.84 9.85 15.82
C ASP A 41 15.82 9.87 16.97
N LEU A 42 14.94 8.88 17.03
CA LEU A 42 13.83 8.86 17.98
C LEU A 42 14.16 8.14 19.30
N GLY A 43 15.30 7.43 19.34
CA GLY A 43 15.61 6.54 20.46
C GLY A 43 14.71 5.30 20.47
N GLY A 44 14.69 4.57 21.60
CA GLY A 44 13.76 3.48 21.81
C GLY A 44 14.12 2.18 21.10
N LEU A 45 15.40 1.81 21.08
CA LEU A 45 15.91 0.56 20.50
C LEU A 45 15.12 -0.68 20.94
N SER A 46 14.67 -0.73 22.20
CA SER A 46 13.84 -1.81 22.73
C SER A 46 12.46 -1.95 22.05
N HIS A 47 12.00 -0.91 21.38
CA HIS A 47 10.70 -0.87 20.71
C HIS A 47 10.81 -0.96 19.18
N LEU A 48 12.01 -1.11 18.63
CA LEU A 48 12.26 -1.17 17.18
C LEU A 48 11.32 -2.17 16.47
N SER A 49 11.22 -3.38 16.98
CA SER A 49 10.40 -4.44 16.39
C SER A 49 8.92 -4.07 16.33
N TRP A 50 8.44 -3.22 17.24
CA TRP A 50 7.05 -2.81 17.27
C TRP A 50 6.64 -1.91 16.08
N VAL A 51 7.58 -1.19 15.48
CA VAL A 51 7.33 -0.38 14.28
C VAL A 51 6.83 -1.25 13.13
N VAL A 52 7.42 -2.42 12.95
CA VAL A 52 7.00 -3.40 11.94
C VAL A 52 5.83 -4.24 12.44
N THR A 53 5.91 -4.73 13.68
CA THR A 53 4.90 -5.64 14.25
C THR A 53 3.52 -4.97 14.35
N ALA A 54 3.44 -3.72 14.78
CA ALA A 54 2.17 -3.00 14.88
C ALA A 54 1.47 -2.88 13.52
N TYR A 55 2.22 -2.56 12.48
CA TYR A 55 1.72 -2.52 11.11
C TYR A 55 1.23 -3.89 10.62
N LEU A 56 2.05 -4.94 10.77
CA LEU A 56 1.70 -6.29 10.33
C LEU A 56 0.50 -6.84 11.10
N LEU A 57 0.46 -6.63 12.42
CA LEU A 57 -0.63 -7.07 13.27
C LEU A 57 -1.96 -6.45 12.83
N THR A 58 -1.99 -5.12 12.72
CA THR A 58 -3.23 -4.42 12.33
C THR A 58 -3.65 -4.74 10.91
N SER A 59 -2.71 -4.87 9.96
CA SER A 59 -3.04 -5.24 8.59
C SER A 59 -3.61 -6.66 8.48
N THR A 60 -3.07 -7.60 9.24
CA THR A 60 -3.54 -8.99 9.25
C THR A 60 -4.93 -9.11 9.89
N VAL A 61 -5.14 -8.44 11.03
CA VAL A 61 -6.43 -8.49 11.74
C VAL A 61 -7.54 -7.80 10.95
N THR A 62 -7.24 -6.69 10.28
CA THR A 62 -8.24 -5.92 9.53
C THR A 62 -8.52 -6.49 8.14
N GLY A 63 -7.63 -7.26 7.56
CA GLY A 63 -7.78 -7.85 6.23
C GLY A 63 -9.14 -8.56 6.03
N PRO A 64 -9.52 -9.54 6.86
CA PRO A 64 -10.82 -10.21 6.75
C PRO A 64 -12.03 -9.27 6.88
N LEU A 65 -11.91 -8.21 7.70
CA LEU A 65 -12.96 -7.19 7.85
C LEU A 65 -13.17 -6.43 6.54
N TYR A 66 -12.09 -6.05 5.86
CA TYR A 66 -12.15 -5.39 4.56
C TYR A 66 -12.76 -6.28 3.48
N GLY A 67 -12.50 -7.59 3.52
CA GLY A 67 -13.17 -8.54 2.63
C GLY A 67 -14.69 -8.49 2.79
N LYS A 68 -15.18 -8.63 4.03
CA LYS A 68 -16.59 -8.57 4.36
C LYS A 68 -17.22 -7.21 4.05
N LEU A 69 -16.55 -6.12 4.39
CA LEU A 69 -17.02 -4.77 4.09
C LEU A 69 -17.07 -4.52 2.57
N GLY A 70 -16.13 -5.07 1.81
CA GLY A 70 -16.12 -5.00 0.35
C GLY A 70 -17.32 -5.67 -0.28
N ASP A 71 -17.75 -6.80 0.27
CA ASP A 71 -18.96 -7.52 -0.20
C ASP A 71 -20.25 -6.77 0.15
N LEU A 72 -20.30 -6.07 1.31
CA LEU A 72 -21.48 -5.35 1.78
C LEU A 72 -21.64 -3.95 1.16
N TYR A 73 -20.55 -3.18 1.08
CA TYR A 73 -20.59 -1.76 0.68
C TYR A 73 -19.99 -1.49 -0.70
N GLY A 74 -19.52 -2.54 -1.36
CA GLY A 74 -18.84 -2.45 -2.66
C GLY A 74 -17.33 -2.28 -2.53
N ARG A 75 -16.59 -3.16 -3.22
CA ARG A 75 -15.12 -3.29 -3.13
C ARG A 75 -14.38 -1.99 -3.42
N LYS A 76 -14.90 -1.21 -4.37
CA LYS A 76 -14.27 0.04 -4.77
C LYS A 76 -14.28 1.10 -3.66
N ARG A 77 -15.43 1.34 -3.01
CA ARG A 77 -15.54 2.31 -1.91
C ARG A 77 -14.65 1.91 -0.75
N VAL A 78 -14.62 0.63 -0.46
CA VAL A 78 -13.78 0.06 0.60
C VAL A 78 -12.30 0.22 0.27
N LEU A 79 -11.89 -0.01 -0.98
CA LEU A 79 -10.52 0.22 -1.44
C LEU A 79 -10.12 1.70 -1.33
N GLN A 80 -10.99 2.61 -1.75
CA GLN A 80 -10.74 4.06 -1.63
C GLN A 80 -10.55 4.48 -0.17
N THR A 81 -11.40 3.98 0.74
CA THR A 81 -11.27 4.23 2.18
C THR A 81 -9.96 3.67 2.72
N ALA A 82 -9.58 2.46 2.32
CA ALA A 82 -8.32 1.84 2.73
C ALA A 82 -7.10 2.66 2.27
N ILE A 83 -7.11 3.19 1.02
CA ILE A 83 -6.04 4.07 0.52
C ILE A 83 -5.97 5.34 1.37
N VAL A 84 -7.10 5.98 1.67
CA VAL A 84 -7.12 7.21 2.47
C VAL A 84 -6.58 6.95 3.89
N ILE A 85 -6.99 5.87 4.54
CA ILE A 85 -6.47 5.49 5.87
C ILE A 85 -4.97 5.23 5.81
N PHE A 86 -4.50 4.51 4.80
CA PHE A 86 -3.08 4.22 4.61
C PHE A 86 -2.26 5.51 4.42
N LEU A 87 -2.72 6.42 3.57
CA LEU A 87 -2.03 7.69 3.32
C LEU A 87 -2.04 8.62 4.53
N ALA A 88 -3.15 8.68 5.26
CA ALA A 88 -3.23 9.43 6.51
C ALA A 88 -2.24 8.88 7.55
N GLY A 89 -2.21 7.55 7.75
CA GLY A 89 -1.24 6.90 8.61
C GLY A 89 0.20 7.16 8.18
N SER A 90 0.48 7.11 6.87
CA SER A 90 1.80 7.41 6.31
C SER A 90 2.23 8.86 6.59
N ALA A 91 1.36 9.82 6.35
CA ALA A 91 1.63 11.23 6.65
C ALA A 91 1.93 11.45 8.14
N LEU A 92 1.15 10.83 9.02
CA LEU A 92 1.35 10.90 10.47
C LEU A 92 2.68 10.25 10.89
N CYS A 93 3.06 9.12 10.29
CA CYS A 93 4.38 8.50 10.53
C CYS A 93 5.53 9.47 10.21
N GLY A 94 5.42 10.23 9.11
CA GLY A 94 6.41 11.25 8.77
C GLY A 94 6.46 12.43 9.77
N LEU A 95 5.38 12.67 10.52
CA LEU A 95 5.29 13.73 11.54
C LEU A 95 5.63 13.25 12.95
N ALA A 96 5.88 11.97 13.16
CA ALA A 96 6.15 11.42 14.49
C ALA A 96 7.40 12.05 15.14
N ASN A 97 7.27 12.42 16.42
CA ASN A 97 8.33 13.02 17.23
C ASN A 97 8.90 12.06 18.27
N GLY A 98 8.37 10.84 18.35
CA GLY A 98 8.83 9.80 19.26
C GLY A 98 8.46 8.41 18.78
N MET A 99 9.17 7.41 19.29
CA MET A 99 8.98 6.01 18.91
C MET A 99 7.55 5.50 19.17
N THR A 100 6.94 5.88 20.29
CA THR A 100 5.56 5.48 20.65
C THR A 100 4.54 6.04 19.64
N GLU A 101 4.69 7.31 19.25
CA GLU A 101 3.85 7.93 18.23
C GLU A 101 4.00 7.22 16.88
N LEU A 102 5.24 6.94 16.48
CA LEU A 102 5.52 6.22 15.24
C LEU A 102 4.85 4.84 15.23
N ILE A 103 4.94 4.08 16.33
CA ILE A 103 4.29 2.77 16.45
C ILE A 103 2.77 2.89 16.33
N ALA A 104 2.14 3.87 17.00
CA ALA A 104 0.71 4.11 16.91
C ALA A 104 0.27 4.48 15.48
N PHE A 105 1.04 5.34 14.80
CA PHE A 105 0.76 5.72 13.42
C PHE A 105 1.01 4.58 12.43
N ARG A 106 2.00 3.73 12.70
CA ARG A 106 2.21 2.48 11.95
C ARG A 106 1.04 1.51 12.12
N ALA A 107 0.46 1.41 13.31
CA ALA A 107 -0.76 0.62 13.51
C ALA A 107 -1.93 1.17 12.68
N LEU A 108 -2.13 2.48 12.66
CA LEU A 108 -3.15 3.12 11.81
C LEU A 108 -2.90 2.86 10.33
N GLN A 109 -1.66 3.02 9.87
CA GLN A 109 -1.27 2.76 8.48
C GLN A 109 -1.49 1.29 8.10
N GLY A 110 -1.19 0.36 9.02
CA GLY A 110 -1.44 -1.07 8.86
C GLY A 110 -2.93 -1.40 8.68
N ILE A 111 -3.83 -0.69 9.37
CA ILE A 111 -5.28 -0.82 9.14
C ILE A 111 -5.60 -0.57 7.66
N GLY A 112 -5.09 0.52 7.08
CA GLY A 112 -5.25 0.79 5.66
C GLY A 112 -4.62 -0.28 4.77
N ALA A 113 -3.41 -0.71 5.09
CA ALA A 113 -2.65 -1.70 4.31
C ALA A 113 -3.37 -3.05 4.18
N GLY A 114 -4.00 -3.53 5.25
CA GLY A 114 -4.84 -4.73 5.21
C GLY A 114 -5.96 -4.63 4.17
N GLY A 115 -6.58 -3.45 4.09
CA GLY A 115 -7.58 -3.14 3.07
C GLY A 115 -7.01 -3.10 1.66
N LEU A 116 -5.82 -2.51 1.47
CA LEU A 116 -5.19 -2.41 0.15
C LEU A 116 -4.99 -3.79 -0.47
N ILE A 117 -4.38 -4.71 0.27
CA ILE A 117 -4.04 -6.05 -0.24
C ILE A 117 -5.30 -6.87 -0.50
N VAL A 118 -6.17 -7.00 0.51
CA VAL A 118 -7.35 -7.88 0.43
C VAL A 118 -8.36 -7.37 -0.60
N THR A 119 -8.65 -6.07 -0.60
CA THR A 119 -9.63 -5.50 -1.53
C THR A 119 -9.11 -5.51 -2.96
N THR A 120 -7.81 -5.27 -3.17
CA THR A 120 -7.20 -5.36 -4.51
C THR A 120 -7.32 -6.77 -5.06
N MET A 121 -6.97 -7.78 -4.26
CA MET A 121 -7.10 -9.19 -4.68
C MET A 121 -8.55 -9.57 -4.98
N ALA A 122 -9.49 -9.05 -4.19
CA ALA A 122 -10.90 -9.28 -4.40
C ALA A 122 -11.42 -8.65 -5.70
N VAL A 123 -11.05 -7.38 -5.98
CA VAL A 123 -11.42 -6.69 -7.23
C VAL A 123 -10.88 -7.44 -8.45
N ILE A 124 -9.64 -7.92 -8.39
CA ILE A 124 -9.04 -8.69 -9.47
C ILE A 124 -9.76 -10.02 -9.66
N GLY A 125 -10.13 -10.69 -8.57
CA GLY A 125 -10.92 -11.92 -8.62
C GLY A 125 -12.28 -11.75 -9.29
N ASP A 126 -12.87 -10.54 -9.25
CA ASP A 126 -14.15 -10.24 -9.91
C ASP A 126 -13.99 -9.90 -11.39
N ILE A 127 -12.89 -9.23 -11.77
CA ILE A 127 -12.67 -8.73 -13.13
C ILE A 127 -12.05 -9.81 -14.03
N ILE A 128 -11.21 -10.70 -13.45
CA ILE A 128 -10.40 -11.64 -14.22
C ILE A 128 -10.99 -13.05 -14.20
N PRO A 129 -11.23 -13.64 -15.37
CA PRO A 129 -11.70 -15.03 -15.49
C PRO A 129 -10.74 -16.01 -14.80
N PRO A 130 -11.26 -17.10 -14.19
CA PRO A 130 -10.44 -18.07 -13.45
C PRO A 130 -9.26 -18.65 -14.23
N ARG A 131 -9.42 -18.80 -15.55
CA ARG A 131 -8.38 -19.35 -16.45
C ARG A 131 -7.15 -18.46 -16.60
N GLU A 132 -7.31 -17.15 -16.39
CA GLU A 132 -6.25 -16.15 -16.56
C GLU A 132 -5.63 -15.72 -15.22
N ARG A 133 -6.23 -16.04 -14.10
CA ARG A 133 -5.77 -15.62 -12.77
C ARG A 133 -4.31 -15.96 -12.49
N GLY A 134 -3.83 -17.09 -12.94
CA GLY A 134 -2.41 -17.48 -12.78
C GLY A 134 -1.44 -16.50 -13.44
N ARG A 135 -1.77 -16.01 -14.64
CA ARG A 135 -0.97 -14.99 -15.34
C ARG A 135 -0.93 -13.68 -14.56
N TYR A 136 -2.08 -13.24 -14.05
CA TYR A 136 -2.17 -12.00 -13.29
C TYR A 136 -1.51 -12.11 -11.91
N GLN A 137 -1.52 -13.27 -11.26
CA GLN A 137 -0.73 -13.53 -10.06
C GLN A 137 0.78 -13.37 -10.30
N GLY A 138 1.26 -13.68 -11.49
CA GLY A 138 2.64 -13.42 -11.90
C GLY A 138 3.00 -11.93 -11.85
N TYR A 139 2.10 -11.03 -12.24
CA TYR A 139 2.32 -9.58 -12.12
C TYR A 139 2.43 -9.13 -10.67
N PHE A 140 1.68 -9.75 -9.75
CA PHE A 140 1.79 -9.45 -8.32
C PHE A 140 3.13 -9.90 -7.75
N GLY A 141 3.56 -11.10 -8.10
CA GLY A 141 4.91 -11.57 -7.77
C GLY A 141 5.99 -10.63 -8.31
N GLY A 142 5.81 -10.11 -9.53
CA GLY A 142 6.68 -9.09 -10.12
C GLY A 142 6.71 -7.79 -9.34
N VAL A 143 5.56 -7.29 -8.88
CA VAL A 143 5.48 -6.07 -8.04
C VAL A 143 6.23 -6.25 -6.73
N PHE A 144 6.04 -7.37 -6.04
CA PHE A 144 6.77 -7.68 -4.81
C PHE A 144 8.28 -7.82 -5.06
N GLY A 145 8.67 -8.51 -6.15
CA GLY A 145 10.07 -8.63 -6.54
C GLY A 145 10.73 -7.28 -6.82
N VAL A 146 10.07 -6.41 -7.56
CA VAL A 146 10.53 -5.03 -7.84
C VAL A 146 10.66 -4.23 -6.56
N SER A 147 9.66 -4.31 -5.67
CA SER A 147 9.70 -3.61 -4.37
C SER A 147 10.86 -4.04 -3.49
N THR A 148 11.22 -5.32 -3.52
CA THR A 148 12.34 -5.86 -2.74
C THR A 148 13.69 -5.28 -3.17
N VAL A 149 13.82 -4.90 -4.44
CA VAL A 149 15.05 -4.28 -4.98
C VAL A 149 14.99 -2.76 -4.85
N ILE A 150 13.90 -2.16 -5.30
CA ILE A 150 13.76 -0.69 -5.35
C ILE A 150 13.58 -0.09 -3.94
N GLY A 151 12.89 -0.80 -3.05
CA GLY A 151 12.63 -0.33 -1.69
C GLY A 151 13.90 0.07 -0.94
N PRO A 152 14.88 -0.83 -0.77
CA PRO A 152 16.14 -0.50 -0.12
C PRO A 152 16.93 0.63 -0.81
N LEU A 153 16.89 0.69 -2.15
CA LEU A 153 17.57 1.76 -2.89
C LEU A 153 16.96 3.14 -2.60
N ILE A 154 15.64 3.23 -2.67
CA ILE A 154 14.92 4.48 -2.35
C ILE A 154 15.06 4.80 -0.85
N GLY A 155 14.93 3.82 0.02
CA GLY A 155 15.07 3.99 1.46
C GLY A 155 16.47 4.50 1.85
N GLY A 156 17.51 3.88 1.32
CA GLY A 156 18.90 4.32 1.52
C GLY A 156 19.12 5.73 1.00
N PHE A 157 18.65 6.03 -0.23
CA PHE A 157 18.77 7.37 -0.80
C PHE A 157 18.15 8.46 0.09
N PHE A 158 16.94 8.23 0.62
CA PHE A 158 16.28 9.20 1.50
C PHE A 158 17.00 9.35 2.84
N VAL A 159 17.48 8.25 3.42
CA VAL A 159 18.19 8.25 4.69
C VAL A 159 19.54 8.99 4.55
N ASP A 160 20.26 8.75 3.47
CA ASP A 160 21.62 9.30 3.28
C ASP A 160 21.61 10.76 2.81
N ASN A 161 20.61 11.20 2.04
CA ASN A 161 20.63 12.50 1.37
C ASN A 161 19.57 13.49 1.91
N LEU A 162 18.51 13.02 2.57
CA LEU A 162 17.40 13.85 3.03
C LEU A 162 17.08 13.59 4.50
N SER A 163 15.96 12.93 4.77
CA SER A 163 15.51 12.52 6.09
C SER A 163 14.74 11.22 5.97
N TRP A 164 14.83 10.35 6.98
CA TRP A 164 14.03 9.13 7.05
C TRP A 164 12.52 9.38 6.93
N ARG A 165 12.06 10.58 7.28
CA ARG A 165 10.63 10.97 7.17
C ARG A 165 10.11 10.89 5.74
N TRP A 166 10.96 11.11 4.74
CA TRP A 166 10.60 11.02 3.33
C TRP A 166 10.19 9.62 2.87
N ILE A 167 10.61 8.56 3.58
CA ILE A 167 10.17 7.20 3.29
C ILE A 167 8.66 7.04 3.44
N PHE A 168 8.04 7.83 4.31
CA PHE A 168 6.58 7.86 4.49
C PHE A 168 5.91 8.84 3.53
N TYR A 169 6.52 9.99 3.25
CA TYR A 169 5.93 10.99 2.35
C TYR A 169 5.92 10.54 0.89
N VAL A 170 6.82 9.66 0.46
CA VAL A 170 6.81 9.10 -0.90
C VAL A 170 5.53 8.32 -1.21
N ASN A 171 4.86 7.79 -0.19
CA ASN A 171 3.58 7.11 -0.33
C ASN A 171 2.45 8.06 -0.76
N LEU A 172 2.51 9.35 -0.39
CA LEU A 172 1.45 10.32 -0.66
C LEU A 172 1.23 10.57 -2.16
N PRO A 173 2.24 10.92 -2.96
CA PRO A 173 2.05 11.12 -4.39
C PRO A 173 1.63 9.84 -5.11
N VAL A 174 2.24 8.70 -4.78
CA VAL A 174 1.91 7.42 -5.40
C VAL A 174 0.47 7.00 -5.09
N GLY A 175 0.06 7.12 -3.83
CA GLY A 175 -1.30 6.81 -3.41
C GLY A 175 -2.33 7.79 -3.94
N ALA A 176 -2.00 9.07 -4.07
CA ALA A 176 -2.87 10.08 -4.68
C ALA A 176 -3.14 9.77 -6.16
N VAL A 177 -2.11 9.36 -6.91
CA VAL A 177 -2.26 8.93 -8.30
C VAL A 177 -3.17 7.70 -8.38
N ALA A 178 -2.91 6.67 -7.57
CA ALA A 178 -3.72 5.45 -7.55
C ALA A 178 -5.19 5.77 -7.21
N LEU A 179 -5.43 6.59 -6.18
CA LEU A 179 -6.77 7.01 -5.78
C LEU A 179 -7.48 7.79 -6.89
N SER A 180 -6.78 8.73 -7.53
CA SER A 180 -7.33 9.55 -8.62
C SER A 180 -7.77 8.69 -9.81
N VAL A 181 -6.97 7.70 -10.18
CA VAL A 181 -7.31 6.77 -11.27
C VAL A 181 -8.53 5.91 -10.90
N ILE A 182 -8.59 5.40 -9.67
CA ILE A 182 -9.73 4.60 -9.19
C ILE A 182 -11.01 5.45 -9.14
N VAL A 183 -10.94 6.70 -8.72
CA VAL A 183 -12.09 7.62 -8.71
C VAL A 183 -12.51 7.98 -10.13
N ALA A 184 -11.57 8.32 -11.01
CA ALA A 184 -11.86 8.71 -12.40
C ALA A 184 -12.50 7.56 -13.22
N ALA A 185 -12.13 6.32 -12.93
CA ALA A 185 -12.75 5.15 -13.56
C ALA A 185 -14.24 5.02 -13.24
N ASP A 186 -14.73 5.69 -12.19
CA ASP A 186 -16.13 5.67 -11.74
C ASP A 186 -17.01 6.71 -12.46
N ARG A 187 -16.49 7.89 -12.68
CA ARG A 187 -17.26 8.97 -13.33
C ARG A 187 -17.76 8.63 -14.74
N LYS A 188 -17.15 7.61 -15.37
CA LYS A 188 -17.50 7.15 -16.71
C LYS A 188 -18.44 5.94 -16.75
N SER A 189 -18.83 5.41 -15.58
CA SER A 189 -19.77 4.28 -15.47
C SER A 189 -21.20 4.71 -15.11
N VAL A 190 -21.45 6.02 -15.00
CA VAL A 190 -22.76 6.62 -14.69
C VAL A 190 -23.29 7.44 -15.89
N VAL A 191 -23.09 6.94 -17.12
CA VAL A 191 -23.83 7.39 -18.33
C VAL A 191 -24.21 6.17 -19.13
#